data_1a2708f86e8c4fc312796ca63b396755
#
_entry.id   1a2708f86e8c4fc312796ca63b396755
#
_cell.length_a   1.000
_cell.length_b   1.000
_cell.length_c   1.000
_cell.angle_alpha   90.00
_cell.angle_beta   90.00
_cell.angle_gamma   90.00
#
_symmetry.space_group_name_H-M   'P 1'
#
loop_
_entity.id
_entity.type
_entity.pdbx_description
1 polymer ?
#
loop_
_entity_poly.entity_id
_entity_poly.type
_entity_poly.pdbx_seq_one_letter_code
_entity_poly.pdbx_strand_id
1 'polypeptide(L)'
;QSFALPTELSGNIVIITLPISAYNIFCKNMSKKFDLVSNYKPAGDQPRAISEIVKGLNDGLLNQTLLGVTGSGKTFTMANVIQEVQRPAIVMAHNKTLAAQLYGEFKEYFPNNAVEYFVSYYDYYQPEAYVPTTDIYIEKDASINEHIEQMRLSATKAIMERRDVVIVASVSAIYGLGDPQSYLQMVLHLDRGDEVDQRTLLRRLAELQYQRNEIDFKRSMYRVRGDVIDVFPADSEKEALRIELFGNEIEALKLFDPLTGEIFKEVPRITIYPKSHYVTSREKILQAIEFIKEELVERLDYLRKENKLVEAQRLEE
;
A
#
# COMPACT_ATOMS: atom_id res chain seq x y z
N GLN A 1 -13.49 9.08 17.15
CA GLN A 1 -14.91 8.97 16.75
C GLN A 1 -15.06 7.68 15.97
N SER A 2 -15.79 6.69 16.51
CA SER A 2 -16.03 5.39 15.88
C SER A 2 -17.04 5.56 14.75
N PHE A 3 -16.63 5.23 13.53
CA PHE A 3 -17.54 5.09 12.41
C PHE A 3 -18.22 3.70 12.50
N ALA A 4 -19.49 3.69 12.85
CA ALA A 4 -20.32 2.50 12.71
C ALA A 4 -20.70 2.36 11.22
N LEU A 5 -20.25 1.26 10.59
CA LEU A 5 -20.71 0.87 9.25
C LEU A 5 -22.12 0.25 9.39
N PRO A 6 -23.09 0.65 8.58
CA PRO A 6 -24.40 0.02 8.58
C PRO A 6 -24.33 -1.46 8.10
N THR A 7 -25.00 -2.36 8.79
CA THR A 7 -24.92 -3.81 8.60
C THR A 7 -25.73 -4.38 7.43
N GLU A 8 -26.35 -3.55 6.59
CA GLU A 8 -27.09 -4.00 5.39
C GLU A 8 -26.78 -3.11 4.19
N LEU A 9 -25.76 -3.49 3.41
CA LEU A 9 -25.39 -2.78 2.19
C LEU A 9 -25.10 -3.75 1.03
N SER A 10 -26.16 -4.27 0.42
CA SER A 10 -26.07 -4.83 -0.93
C SER A 10 -25.92 -3.69 -1.93
N GLY A 11 -24.69 -3.49 -2.43
CA GLY A 11 -24.44 -2.65 -3.61
C GLY A 11 -24.02 -1.20 -3.38
N ASN A 12 -23.56 -0.80 -2.21
CA ASN A 12 -23.09 0.56 -1.96
C ASN A 12 -21.59 0.69 -2.18
N ILE A 13 -21.21 1.63 -3.05
CA ILE A 13 -19.82 2.05 -3.28
C ILE A 13 -19.60 3.27 -2.38
N VAL A 14 -18.64 3.19 -1.45
CA VAL A 14 -18.19 4.33 -0.66
C VAL A 14 -16.94 4.89 -1.34
N ILE A 15 -17.01 6.13 -1.81
CA ILE A 15 -15.86 6.83 -2.37
C ILE A 15 -15.46 7.93 -1.41
N ILE A 16 -14.21 7.87 -0.96
CA ILE A 16 -13.59 8.86 -0.09
C ILE A 16 -12.62 9.67 -0.94
N THR A 17 -12.87 10.96 -1.13
CA THR A 17 -11.91 11.86 -1.76
C THR A 17 -11.00 12.46 -0.69
N LEU A 18 -9.69 12.36 -0.89
CA LEU A 18 -8.71 12.86 0.08
C LEU A 18 -8.51 14.38 -0.04
N PRO A 19 -8.41 15.13 1.06
CA PRO A 19 -8.19 16.57 1.02
C PRO A 19 -6.79 16.91 0.48
N ILE A 20 -6.71 17.98 -0.30
CA ILE A 20 -5.51 18.44 -1.01
C ILE A 20 -4.33 18.76 -0.08
N SER A 21 -4.60 19.10 1.19
CA SER A 21 -3.59 19.57 2.14
C SER A 21 -2.58 18.53 2.62
N ALA A 22 -2.89 17.23 2.52
CA ALA A 22 -2.02 16.16 3.00
C ALA A 22 -0.88 15.79 2.04
N TYR A 23 -0.89 16.26 0.78
CA TYR A 23 -0.06 15.73 -0.31
C TYR A 23 1.00 16.67 -0.86
N ASN A 24 1.24 17.84 -0.26
CA ASN A 24 2.10 18.88 -0.86
C ASN A 24 3.62 18.61 -0.81
N ILE A 25 4.08 17.47 -0.28
CA ILE A 25 5.51 17.26 -0.02
C ILE A 25 6.26 16.71 -1.24
N PHE A 26 5.64 15.90 -2.11
CA PHE A 26 6.36 15.19 -3.17
C PHE A 26 5.96 15.50 -4.64
N CYS A 27 4.76 16.03 -4.91
CA CYS A 27 4.21 16.12 -6.26
C CYS A 27 4.21 17.52 -6.87
N LYS A 28 5.37 18.20 -6.95
CA LYS A 28 5.39 19.57 -7.49
C LYS A 28 5.29 19.70 -9.03
N ASN A 29 5.52 18.63 -9.81
CA ASN A 29 5.72 18.81 -11.26
C ASN A 29 5.11 17.80 -12.25
N MET A 30 4.30 16.81 -11.85
CA MET A 30 3.69 15.87 -12.82
C MET A 30 2.27 15.47 -12.43
N SER A 31 1.31 16.40 -12.52
CA SER A 31 -0.11 16.03 -12.37
C SER A 31 -0.69 15.59 -13.71
N LYS A 32 -0.64 14.28 -14.02
CA LYS A 32 -1.55 13.73 -15.02
C LYS A 32 -2.97 13.96 -14.52
N LYS A 33 -3.87 14.28 -15.45
CA LYS A 33 -5.31 14.37 -15.17
C LYS A 33 -5.95 13.01 -15.37
N PHE A 34 -7.05 12.77 -14.69
CA PHE A 34 -7.90 11.64 -15.03
C PHE A 34 -8.46 11.84 -16.43
N ASP A 35 -8.38 10.77 -17.23
CA ASP A 35 -8.85 10.70 -18.61
C ASP A 35 -9.76 9.49 -18.74
N LEU A 36 -11.09 9.74 -18.67
CA LEU A 36 -12.11 8.70 -18.76
C LEU A 36 -12.28 8.25 -20.21
N VAL A 37 -12.00 6.99 -20.46
CA VAL A 37 -12.21 6.35 -21.75
C VAL A 37 -13.46 5.49 -21.70
N SER A 38 -14.49 5.81 -22.50
CA SER A 38 -15.71 5.01 -22.59
C SER A 38 -16.42 5.21 -23.92
N ASN A 39 -17.02 4.12 -24.41
CA ASN A 39 -17.92 4.16 -25.58
C ASN A 39 -19.33 4.68 -25.21
N TYR A 40 -19.62 4.82 -23.93
CA TYR A 40 -20.90 5.27 -23.42
C TYR A 40 -20.85 6.74 -23.01
N LYS A 41 -22.01 7.39 -23.07
CA LYS A 41 -22.22 8.72 -22.53
C LYS A 41 -23.23 8.65 -21.38
N PRO A 42 -23.12 9.50 -20.35
CA PRO A 42 -24.13 9.58 -19.31
C PRO A 42 -25.53 9.80 -19.89
N ALA A 43 -26.50 8.97 -19.46
CA ALA A 43 -27.87 8.97 -19.97
C ALA A 43 -28.89 8.91 -18.81
N GLY A 44 -30.15 9.24 -19.09
CA GLY A 44 -31.22 9.25 -18.10
C GLY A 44 -30.94 10.25 -16.96
N ASP A 45 -30.97 9.75 -15.71
CA ASP A 45 -30.70 10.58 -14.51
C ASP A 45 -29.19 10.72 -14.19
N GLN A 46 -28.31 10.01 -14.88
CA GLN A 46 -26.87 10.04 -14.60
C GLN A 46 -26.26 11.47 -14.73
N PRO A 47 -26.54 12.27 -15.78
CA PRO A 47 -25.99 13.64 -15.87
C PRO A 47 -26.35 14.52 -14.68
N ARG A 48 -27.58 14.42 -14.20
CA ARG A 48 -28.04 15.14 -13.02
C ARG A 48 -27.33 14.66 -11.75
N ALA A 49 -27.25 13.34 -11.54
CA ALA A 49 -26.55 12.75 -10.39
C ALA A 49 -25.07 13.15 -10.36
N ILE A 50 -24.37 13.13 -11.49
CA ILE A 50 -22.98 13.57 -11.60
C ILE A 50 -22.85 15.03 -11.17
N SER A 51 -23.66 15.93 -11.75
CA SER A 51 -23.63 17.35 -11.43
C SER A 51 -23.90 17.64 -9.95
N GLU A 52 -24.91 16.98 -9.36
CA GLU A 52 -25.27 17.15 -7.94
C GLU A 52 -24.16 16.66 -7.01
N ILE A 53 -23.55 15.49 -7.28
CA ILE A 53 -22.44 14.93 -6.48
C ILE A 53 -21.20 15.82 -6.60
N VAL A 54 -20.82 16.24 -7.80
CA VAL A 54 -19.67 17.14 -8.02
C VAL A 54 -19.86 18.47 -7.30
N LYS A 55 -21.06 19.05 -7.40
CA LYS A 55 -21.40 20.27 -6.65
C LYS A 55 -21.25 20.06 -5.15
N GLY A 56 -21.84 19.00 -4.60
CA GLY A 56 -21.75 18.68 -3.18
C GLY A 56 -20.30 18.48 -2.70
N LEU A 57 -19.44 17.82 -3.50
CA LEU A 57 -18.02 17.68 -3.20
C LEU A 57 -17.27 19.02 -3.21
N ASN A 58 -17.62 19.92 -4.11
CA ASN A 58 -17.02 21.26 -4.19
C ASN A 58 -17.54 22.19 -3.07
N ASP A 59 -18.79 22.02 -2.64
CA ASP A 59 -19.39 22.71 -1.52
C ASP A 59 -18.93 22.18 -0.15
N GLY A 60 -18.11 21.09 -0.14
CA GLY A 60 -17.54 20.49 1.08
C GLY A 60 -18.49 19.56 1.83
N LEU A 61 -19.53 19.04 1.19
CA LEU A 61 -20.40 18.02 1.79
C LEU A 61 -19.60 16.77 2.14
N LEU A 62 -19.68 16.35 3.39
CA LEU A 62 -18.93 15.18 3.89
C LEU A 62 -19.52 13.85 3.42
N ASN A 63 -20.84 13.79 3.25
CA ASN A 63 -21.55 12.56 2.91
C ASN A 63 -22.58 12.82 1.81
N GLN A 64 -22.59 11.96 0.80
CA GLN A 64 -23.58 11.95 -0.27
C GLN A 64 -23.93 10.50 -0.59
N THR A 65 -25.18 10.23 -0.97
CA THR A 65 -25.63 8.90 -1.30
C THR A 65 -26.15 8.85 -2.74
N LEU A 66 -25.58 7.98 -3.57
CA LEU A 66 -26.07 7.65 -4.90
C LEU A 66 -26.97 6.42 -4.82
N LEU A 67 -28.27 6.59 -4.95
CA LEU A 67 -29.24 5.51 -4.97
C LEU A 67 -29.54 5.08 -6.40
N GLY A 68 -29.49 3.78 -6.66
CA GLY A 68 -29.78 3.21 -7.98
C GLY A 68 -29.86 1.69 -7.93
N VAL A 69 -30.71 1.10 -8.75
CA VAL A 69 -30.85 -0.36 -8.88
C VAL A 69 -29.56 -0.98 -9.46
N THR A 70 -29.41 -2.28 -9.31
CA THR A 70 -28.30 -3.02 -9.95
C THR A 70 -28.38 -2.84 -11.47
N GLY A 71 -27.23 -2.59 -12.12
CA GLY A 71 -27.18 -2.34 -13.56
C GLY A 71 -27.52 -0.91 -14.01
N SER A 72 -27.85 0.02 -13.10
CA SER A 72 -28.11 1.44 -13.44
C SER A 72 -26.85 2.25 -13.82
N GLY A 73 -25.68 1.63 -13.85
CA GLY A 73 -24.42 2.30 -14.20
C GLY A 73 -23.85 3.17 -13.08
N LYS A 74 -24.04 2.79 -11.80
CA LYS A 74 -23.48 3.54 -10.66
C LYS A 74 -21.97 3.69 -10.76
N THR A 75 -21.23 2.64 -11.13
CA THR A 75 -19.77 2.68 -11.30
C THR A 75 -19.38 3.70 -12.38
N PHE A 76 -20.08 3.68 -13.53
CA PHE A 76 -19.87 4.66 -14.62
C PHE A 76 -20.18 6.09 -14.17
N THR A 77 -21.28 6.29 -13.42
CA THR A 77 -21.62 7.59 -12.83
C THR A 77 -20.49 8.11 -11.95
N MET A 78 -19.96 7.25 -11.07
CA MET A 78 -18.85 7.62 -10.18
C MET A 78 -17.52 7.83 -10.92
N ALA A 79 -17.26 7.10 -12.00
CA ALA A 79 -16.10 7.34 -12.86
C ALA A 79 -16.17 8.75 -13.49
N ASN A 80 -17.34 9.18 -13.95
CA ASN A 80 -17.54 10.55 -14.43
C ASN A 80 -17.36 11.61 -13.32
N VAL A 81 -17.82 11.33 -12.09
CA VAL A 81 -17.56 12.23 -10.94
C VAL A 81 -16.05 12.36 -10.68
N ILE A 82 -15.30 11.26 -10.66
CA ILE A 82 -13.83 11.28 -10.49
C ILE A 82 -13.16 12.10 -11.60
N GLN A 83 -13.59 11.88 -12.85
CA GLN A 83 -13.14 12.66 -14.01
C GLN A 83 -13.34 14.16 -13.82
N GLU A 84 -14.50 14.60 -13.35
CA GLU A 84 -14.79 16.02 -13.17
C GLU A 84 -14.07 16.64 -11.98
N VAL A 85 -13.99 15.92 -10.86
CA VAL A 85 -13.41 16.43 -9.61
C VAL A 85 -11.88 16.45 -9.66
N GLN A 86 -11.25 15.57 -10.44
CA GLN A 86 -9.79 15.50 -10.59
C GLN A 86 -9.02 15.33 -9.26
N ARG A 87 -9.56 14.52 -8.34
CA ARG A 87 -8.96 14.23 -7.02
C ARG A 87 -8.67 12.74 -6.88
N PRO A 88 -7.59 12.35 -6.18
CA PRO A 88 -7.38 10.95 -5.82
C PRO A 88 -8.61 10.38 -5.10
N ALA A 89 -8.97 9.13 -5.40
CA ALA A 89 -10.16 8.50 -4.87
C ALA A 89 -9.87 7.11 -4.29
N ILE A 90 -10.55 6.76 -3.20
CA ILE A 90 -10.58 5.42 -2.65
C ILE A 90 -11.98 4.87 -2.81
N VAL A 91 -12.11 3.73 -3.47
CA VAL A 91 -13.35 3.00 -3.69
C VAL A 91 -13.36 1.81 -2.73
N MET A 92 -14.22 1.86 -1.71
CA MET A 92 -14.31 0.81 -0.69
C MET A 92 -15.37 -0.22 -1.05
N ALA A 93 -14.97 -1.50 -1.08
CA ALA A 93 -15.85 -2.63 -1.26
C ALA A 93 -15.90 -3.49 0.02
N HIS A 94 -17.04 -4.11 0.30
CA HIS A 94 -17.23 -4.91 1.52
C HIS A 94 -16.53 -6.29 1.46
N ASN A 95 -16.13 -6.76 0.29
CA ASN A 95 -15.38 -8.02 0.12
C ASN A 95 -14.41 -7.98 -1.05
N LYS A 96 -13.51 -8.98 -1.14
CA LYS A 96 -12.49 -9.11 -2.20
C LYS A 96 -13.11 -9.27 -3.60
N THR A 97 -14.21 -10.01 -3.74
CA THR A 97 -14.84 -10.31 -5.03
C THR A 97 -15.39 -9.05 -5.67
N LEU A 98 -16.13 -8.25 -4.91
CA LEU A 98 -16.64 -6.96 -5.39
C LEU A 98 -15.50 -5.97 -5.66
N ALA A 99 -14.46 -5.95 -4.80
CA ALA A 99 -13.28 -5.12 -5.04
C ALA A 99 -12.59 -5.50 -6.36
N ALA A 100 -12.45 -6.79 -6.67
CA ALA A 100 -11.86 -7.24 -7.94
C ALA A 100 -12.70 -6.82 -9.16
N GLN A 101 -14.03 -6.93 -9.07
CA GLN A 101 -14.93 -6.47 -10.12
C GLN A 101 -14.78 -4.96 -10.36
N LEU A 102 -14.86 -4.15 -9.29
CA LEU A 102 -14.72 -2.69 -9.36
C LEU A 102 -13.34 -2.28 -9.88
N TYR A 103 -12.28 -2.99 -9.46
CA TYR A 103 -10.94 -2.76 -9.99
C TYR A 103 -10.88 -2.94 -11.51
N GLY A 104 -11.46 -4.03 -12.03
CA GLY A 104 -11.57 -4.26 -13.47
C GLY A 104 -12.34 -3.15 -14.18
N GLU A 105 -13.53 -2.79 -13.68
CA GLU A 105 -14.36 -1.72 -14.26
C GLU A 105 -13.63 -0.36 -14.28
N PHE A 106 -13.01 0.05 -13.15
CA PHE A 106 -12.26 1.31 -13.10
C PHE A 106 -11.01 1.29 -13.98
N LYS A 107 -10.35 0.15 -14.14
CA LYS A 107 -9.18 0.00 -15.03
C LYS A 107 -9.56 0.14 -16.51
N GLU A 108 -10.76 -0.32 -16.88
CA GLU A 108 -11.32 -0.08 -18.23
C GLU A 108 -11.67 1.39 -18.45
N TYR A 109 -12.23 2.07 -17.45
CA TYR A 109 -12.57 3.49 -17.54
C TYR A 109 -11.35 4.41 -17.51
N PHE A 110 -10.28 4.04 -16.84
CA PHE A 110 -9.07 4.85 -16.66
C PHE A 110 -7.79 4.10 -17.09
N PRO A 111 -7.68 3.66 -18.35
CA PRO A 111 -6.55 2.85 -18.82
C PRO A 111 -5.20 3.58 -18.77
N ASN A 112 -5.21 4.93 -18.78
CA ASN A 112 -4.02 5.78 -18.77
C ASN A 112 -3.65 6.33 -17.39
N ASN A 113 -4.48 6.05 -16.37
CA ASN A 113 -4.30 6.53 -15.00
C ASN A 113 -3.91 5.38 -14.06
N ALA A 114 -3.53 5.70 -12.83
CA ALA A 114 -3.22 4.68 -11.84
C ALA A 114 -4.52 4.16 -11.21
N VAL A 115 -4.90 2.95 -11.55
CA VAL A 115 -5.96 2.21 -10.87
C VAL A 115 -5.30 1.07 -10.12
N GLU A 116 -5.41 1.10 -8.81
CA GLU A 116 -4.67 0.23 -7.89
C GLU A 116 -5.61 -0.63 -7.04
N TYR A 117 -5.12 -1.79 -6.61
CA TYR A 117 -5.89 -2.77 -5.87
C TYR A 117 -5.33 -2.96 -4.46
N PHE A 118 -6.17 -2.80 -3.44
CA PHE A 118 -5.74 -2.85 -2.04
C PHE A 118 -6.68 -3.68 -1.17
N VAL A 119 -6.44 -4.99 -1.13
CA VAL A 119 -7.23 -5.95 -0.35
C VAL A 119 -6.33 -6.75 0.59
N SER A 120 -6.89 -7.61 1.43
CA SER A 120 -6.10 -8.51 2.27
C SER A 120 -5.25 -9.44 1.41
N TYR A 121 -3.95 -9.52 1.72
CA TYR A 121 -3.01 -10.41 1.03
C TYR A 121 -2.99 -11.84 1.55
N TYR A 122 -3.76 -12.14 2.61
CA TYR A 122 -3.92 -13.51 3.10
C TYR A 122 -4.88 -14.29 2.23
N ASP A 123 -4.43 -15.44 1.72
CA ASP A 123 -5.31 -16.46 1.13
C ASP A 123 -5.88 -17.37 2.21
N TYR A 124 -5.09 -17.62 3.27
CA TYR A 124 -5.47 -18.35 4.46
C TYR A 124 -4.86 -17.69 5.70
N TYR A 125 -5.58 -17.69 6.81
CA TYR A 125 -5.10 -17.18 8.08
C TYR A 125 -5.75 -17.92 9.25
N GLN A 126 -4.91 -18.55 10.09
CA GLN A 126 -5.29 -19.13 11.38
C GLN A 126 -4.47 -18.41 12.47
N PRO A 127 -5.12 -17.71 13.42
CA PRO A 127 -4.40 -17.10 14.53
C PRO A 127 -3.86 -18.17 15.48
N GLU A 128 -2.79 -17.84 16.15
CA GLU A 128 -2.28 -18.60 17.28
C GLU A 128 -3.30 -18.63 18.43
N ALA A 129 -3.35 -19.75 19.15
CA ALA A 129 -4.19 -19.92 20.32
C ALA A 129 -3.52 -20.87 21.33
N TYR A 130 -3.66 -20.55 22.62
CA TYR A 130 -3.27 -21.45 23.70
C TYR A 130 -4.49 -21.97 24.44
N VAL A 131 -4.59 -23.30 24.59
CA VAL A 131 -5.68 -23.97 25.30
C VAL A 131 -5.15 -24.47 26.64
N PRO A 132 -5.33 -23.74 27.78
CA PRO A 132 -4.73 -24.05 29.06
C PRO A 132 -5.16 -25.41 29.63
N THR A 133 -6.39 -25.85 29.34
CA THR A 133 -6.95 -27.11 29.86
C THR A 133 -6.23 -28.37 29.37
N THR A 134 -5.62 -28.28 28.18
CA THR A 134 -4.92 -29.40 27.53
C THR A 134 -3.43 -29.09 27.30
N ASP A 135 -2.97 -27.91 27.73
CA ASP A 135 -1.60 -27.41 27.50
C ASP A 135 -1.18 -27.51 26.02
N ILE A 136 -2.13 -27.18 25.13
CA ILE A 136 -1.88 -27.22 23.68
C ILE A 136 -1.73 -25.78 23.18
N TYR A 137 -0.61 -25.55 22.49
CA TYR A 137 -0.39 -24.34 21.70
C TYR A 137 -0.66 -24.62 20.24
N ILE A 138 -1.60 -23.86 19.66
CA ILE A 138 -1.92 -23.88 18.23
C ILE A 138 -1.10 -22.78 17.58
N GLU A 139 -0.16 -23.16 16.73
CA GLU A 139 0.69 -22.20 16.03
C GLU A 139 -0.12 -21.37 15.01
N LYS A 140 0.34 -20.15 14.79
CA LYS A 140 -0.16 -19.31 13.70
C LYS A 140 0.15 -19.96 12.37
N ASP A 141 -0.86 -20.07 11.50
CA ASP A 141 -0.70 -20.52 10.13
C ASP A 141 -1.28 -19.48 9.16
N ALA A 142 -0.52 -19.09 8.14
CA ALA A 142 -0.93 -18.09 7.18
C ALA A 142 -0.30 -18.31 5.81
N SER A 143 -1.11 -18.23 4.78
CA SER A 143 -0.66 -18.21 3.39
C SER A 143 -0.80 -16.81 2.82
N ILE A 144 0.32 -16.24 2.38
CA ILE A 144 0.39 -14.89 1.80
C ILE A 144 0.42 -15.01 0.28
N ASN A 145 -0.44 -14.23 -0.38
CA ASN A 145 -0.41 -14.05 -1.81
C ASN A 145 0.56 -12.92 -2.18
N GLU A 146 1.73 -13.29 -2.69
CA GLU A 146 2.81 -12.35 -3.04
C GLU A 146 2.41 -11.34 -4.11
N HIS A 147 1.50 -11.71 -5.02
CA HIS A 147 1.03 -10.79 -6.05
C HIS A 147 0.10 -9.71 -5.47
N ILE A 148 -0.80 -10.09 -4.56
CA ILE A 148 -1.65 -9.11 -3.85
C ILE A 148 -0.79 -8.23 -2.94
N GLU A 149 0.24 -8.76 -2.28
CA GLU A 149 1.18 -7.95 -1.49
C GLU A 149 1.86 -6.90 -2.36
N GLN A 150 2.37 -7.28 -3.54
CA GLN A 150 2.95 -6.35 -4.51
C GLN A 150 1.95 -5.27 -4.94
N MET A 151 0.70 -5.62 -5.27
CA MET A 151 -0.33 -4.66 -5.65
C MET A 151 -0.61 -3.64 -4.54
N ARG A 152 -0.57 -4.07 -3.27
CA ARG A 152 -0.72 -3.16 -2.11
C ARG A 152 0.44 -2.18 -2.01
N LEU A 153 1.67 -2.62 -2.24
CA LEU A 153 2.85 -1.75 -2.25
C LEU A 153 2.81 -0.77 -3.44
N SER A 154 2.39 -1.24 -4.62
CA SER A 154 2.14 -0.40 -5.79
C SER A 154 1.09 0.69 -5.50
N ALA A 155 -0.02 0.34 -4.86
CA ALA A 155 -1.06 1.29 -4.46
C ALA A 155 -0.52 2.37 -3.51
N THR A 156 0.29 1.99 -2.54
CA THR A 156 0.91 2.94 -1.60
C THR A 156 1.87 3.87 -2.33
N LYS A 157 2.72 3.35 -3.21
CA LYS A 157 3.60 4.16 -4.05
C LYS A 157 2.80 5.12 -4.95
N ALA A 158 1.78 4.60 -5.64
CA ALA A 158 0.98 5.40 -6.55
C ALA A 158 0.33 6.61 -5.86
N ILE A 159 -0.26 6.43 -4.66
CA ILE A 159 -0.89 7.54 -3.93
C ILE A 159 0.13 8.57 -3.43
N MET A 160 1.37 8.15 -3.20
CA MET A 160 2.45 9.07 -2.77
C MET A 160 3.05 9.85 -3.95
N GLU A 161 3.12 9.27 -5.15
CA GLU A 161 3.79 9.86 -6.30
C GLU A 161 2.83 10.55 -7.28
N ARG A 162 1.53 10.18 -7.30
CA ARG A 162 0.58 10.58 -8.34
C ARG A 162 -0.67 11.24 -7.75
N ARG A 163 -1.33 12.05 -8.57
CA ARG A 163 -2.62 12.69 -8.26
C ARG A 163 -3.79 12.00 -8.96
N ASP A 164 -3.54 11.32 -10.05
CA ASP A 164 -4.51 10.61 -10.88
C ASP A 164 -4.63 9.14 -10.46
N VAL A 165 -4.95 8.91 -9.18
CA VAL A 165 -4.98 7.56 -8.56
C VAL A 165 -6.38 7.21 -8.08
N VAL A 166 -6.86 6.03 -8.49
CA VAL A 166 -8.03 5.37 -7.92
C VAL A 166 -7.58 4.10 -7.22
N ILE A 167 -7.78 4.01 -5.90
CA ILE A 167 -7.50 2.80 -5.14
C ILE A 167 -8.81 2.07 -4.88
N VAL A 168 -8.93 0.84 -5.39
CA VAL A 168 -10.05 -0.04 -5.05
C VAL A 168 -9.65 -0.94 -3.90
N ALA A 169 -10.32 -0.78 -2.76
CA ALA A 169 -9.94 -1.39 -1.50
C ALA A 169 -11.06 -2.19 -0.85
N SER A 170 -10.68 -3.13 0.00
CA SER A 170 -11.58 -3.76 0.97
C SER A 170 -11.37 -3.18 2.37
N VAL A 171 -12.14 -3.66 3.36
CA VAL A 171 -12.01 -3.27 4.77
C VAL A 171 -10.59 -3.46 5.33
N SER A 172 -9.76 -4.29 4.70
CA SER A 172 -8.35 -4.47 5.08
C SER A 172 -7.49 -3.20 4.92
N ALA A 173 -7.96 -2.20 4.18
CA ALA A 173 -7.31 -0.90 4.07
C ALA A 173 -7.47 -0.03 5.33
N ILE A 174 -8.35 -0.42 6.26
CA ILE A 174 -8.64 0.34 7.50
C ILE A 174 -7.78 -0.17 8.65
N TYR A 175 -7.39 -1.45 8.62
CA TYR A 175 -6.74 -2.13 9.74
C TYR A 175 -5.34 -2.62 9.38
N GLY A 176 -4.44 -2.64 10.38
CA GLY A 176 -3.16 -3.33 10.30
C GLY A 176 -2.18 -2.75 9.28
N LEU A 177 -2.26 -1.49 8.97
CA LEU A 177 -1.21 -0.76 8.27
C LEU A 177 -0.24 -0.20 9.33
N GLY A 178 1.06 -0.35 9.10
CA GLY A 178 2.08 0.18 9.99
C GLY A 178 1.99 1.69 10.22
N ASP A 179 2.96 2.25 10.93
CA ASP A 179 3.03 3.70 11.17
C ASP A 179 3.39 4.46 9.87
N PRO A 180 2.50 5.34 9.34
CA PRO A 180 2.76 6.07 8.11
C PRO A 180 4.00 6.96 8.17
N GLN A 181 4.31 7.53 9.34
CA GLN A 181 5.49 8.38 9.51
C GLN A 181 6.78 7.58 9.42
N SER A 182 6.83 6.42 10.08
CA SER A 182 7.97 5.49 9.96
C SER A 182 8.16 5.02 8.52
N TYR A 183 7.06 4.69 7.82
CA TYR A 183 7.13 4.28 6.43
C TYR A 183 7.74 5.38 5.54
N LEU A 184 7.29 6.64 5.69
CA LEU A 184 7.80 7.79 4.94
C LEU A 184 9.29 8.06 5.21
N GLN A 185 9.74 7.92 6.47
CA GLN A 185 11.14 8.10 6.85
C GLN A 185 12.06 7.00 6.28
N MET A 186 11.50 5.84 6.00
CA MET A 186 12.24 4.69 5.46
C MET A 186 12.37 4.73 3.94
N VAL A 187 11.66 5.60 3.23
CA VAL A 187 11.77 5.74 1.77
C VAL A 187 13.17 6.21 1.38
N LEU A 188 13.77 5.61 0.35
CA LEU A 188 15.08 5.97 -0.17
C LEU A 188 14.96 6.72 -1.49
N HIS A 189 15.29 8.00 -1.48
CA HIS A 189 15.36 8.84 -2.68
C HIS A 189 16.78 8.85 -3.22
N LEU A 190 16.92 8.71 -4.53
CA LEU A 190 18.20 8.78 -5.25
C LEU A 190 18.03 9.70 -6.45
N ASP A 191 18.90 10.68 -6.55
CA ASP A 191 19.03 11.55 -7.70
C ASP A 191 20.39 11.24 -8.40
N ARG A 192 20.42 11.35 -9.72
CA ARG A 192 21.67 11.30 -10.47
C ARG A 192 22.57 12.47 -10.05
N GLY A 193 23.83 12.18 -9.75
CA GLY A 193 24.81 13.17 -9.25
C GLY A 193 24.85 13.25 -7.71
N ASP A 194 24.01 12.49 -7.00
CA ASP A 194 24.11 12.41 -5.53
C ASP A 194 25.43 11.75 -5.13
N GLU A 195 26.07 12.28 -4.09
CA GLU A 195 27.21 11.64 -3.44
C GLU A 195 26.73 10.68 -2.36
N VAL A 196 26.95 9.38 -2.57
CA VAL A 196 26.59 8.33 -1.62
C VAL A 196 27.64 7.24 -1.58
N ASP A 197 28.14 6.93 -0.38
CA ASP A 197 29.00 5.77 -0.18
C ASP A 197 28.23 4.46 -0.40
N GLN A 198 28.81 3.55 -1.19
CA GLN A 198 28.19 2.26 -1.52
C GLN A 198 27.73 1.50 -0.28
N ARG A 199 28.55 1.44 0.79
CA ARG A 199 28.16 0.73 2.03
C ARG A 199 26.95 1.36 2.70
N THR A 200 26.84 2.68 2.66
CA THR A 200 25.69 3.42 3.20
C THR A 200 24.44 3.10 2.39
N LEU A 201 24.52 3.04 1.06
CA LEU A 201 23.42 2.65 0.20
C LEU A 201 22.97 1.21 0.49
N LEU A 202 23.90 0.26 0.59
CA LEU A 202 23.58 -1.14 0.90
C LEU A 202 22.97 -1.31 2.30
N ARG A 203 23.43 -0.54 3.30
CA ARG A 203 22.82 -0.52 4.64
C ARG A 203 21.39 0.01 4.58
N ARG A 204 21.14 1.09 3.82
CA ARG A 204 19.78 1.61 3.63
C ARG A 204 18.87 0.58 2.96
N LEU A 205 19.33 -0.15 1.94
CA LEU A 205 18.55 -1.23 1.33
C LEU A 205 18.23 -2.36 2.34
N ALA A 206 19.18 -2.72 3.21
CA ALA A 206 18.93 -3.69 4.28
C ALA A 206 17.93 -3.18 5.33
N GLU A 207 17.98 -1.90 5.70
CA GLU A 207 16.99 -1.25 6.59
C GLU A 207 15.58 -1.26 5.96
N LEU A 208 15.47 -1.11 4.64
CA LEU A 208 14.24 -1.25 3.85
C LEU A 208 13.77 -2.71 3.74
N GLN A 209 14.48 -3.66 4.38
CA GLN A 209 14.22 -5.11 4.38
C GLN A 209 14.49 -5.81 3.03
N TYR A 210 15.26 -5.20 2.13
CA TYR A 210 15.72 -5.88 0.92
C TYR A 210 16.80 -6.89 1.25
N GLN A 211 16.78 -8.02 0.54
CA GLN A 211 17.75 -9.10 0.73
C GLN A 211 18.79 -9.10 -0.38
N ARG A 212 20.05 -9.29 -0.02
CA ARG A 212 21.12 -9.46 -1.00
C ARG A 212 21.10 -10.87 -1.56
N ASN A 213 21.02 -11.01 -2.89
CA ASN A 213 21.12 -12.28 -3.56
C ASN A 213 21.73 -12.08 -4.96
N GLU A 214 22.87 -12.73 -5.22
CA GLU A 214 23.60 -12.61 -6.49
C GLU A 214 23.10 -13.56 -7.56
N ILE A 215 22.39 -14.65 -7.16
CA ILE A 215 22.00 -15.76 -8.04
C ILE A 215 20.52 -15.64 -8.40
N ASP A 216 19.67 -15.60 -7.39
CA ASP A 216 18.21 -15.55 -7.54
C ASP A 216 17.72 -14.11 -7.32
N PHE A 217 17.59 -13.36 -8.43
CA PHE A 217 17.24 -11.96 -8.39
C PHE A 217 15.73 -11.79 -8.58
N LYS A 218 15.02 -11.68 -7.45
CA LYS A 218 13.57 -11.54 -7.36
C LYS A 218 13.18 -10.20 -6.73
N ARG A 219 11.87 -9.92 -6.68
CA ARG A 219 11.32 -8.74 -5.98
C ARG A 219 11.85 -8.65 -4.54
N SER A 220 12.07 -7.45 -4.08
CA SER A 220 12.63 -7.15 -2.76
C SER A 220 14.06 -7.67 -2.55
N MET A 221 14.79 -7.87 -3.64
CA MET A 221 16.20 -8.25 -3.59
C MET A 221 17.08 -7.23 -4.29
N TYR A 222 18.34 -7.23 -3.91
CA TYR A 222 19.39 -6.49 -4.61
C TYR A 222 20.62 -7.36 -4.81
N ARG A 223 21.42 -7.04 -5.81
CA ARG A 223 22.73 -7.65 -6.09
C ARG A 223 23.77 -6.58 -6.38
N VAL A 224 25.03 -6.90 -6.16
CA VAL A 224 26.13 -5.95 -6.28
C VAL A 224 27.23 -6.56 -7.15
N ARG A 225 27.63 -5.86 -8.19
CA ARG A 225 28.73 -6.25 -9.10
C ARG A 225 29.67 -5.07 -9.31
N GLY A 226 30.72 -4.98 -8.51
CA GLY A 226 31.63 -3.82 -8.52
C GLY A 226 30.86 -2.57 -8.09
N ASP A 227 30.89 -1.54 -8.93
CA ASP A 227 30.21 -0.26 -8.71
C ASP A 227 28.76 -0.23 -9.21
N VAL A 228 28.22 -1.39 -9.60
CA VAL A 228 26.83 -1.52 -10.06
C VAL A 228 25.99 -2.24 -9.01
N ILE A 229 24.87 -1.61 -8.63
CA ILE A 229 23.87 -2.16 -7.72
C ILE A 229 22.57 -2.30 -8.48
N ASP A 230 22.11 -3.54 -8.66
CA ASP A 230 20.80 -3.82 -9.20
C ASP A 230 19.80 -4.05 -8.05
N VAL A 231 18.67 -3.38 -8.07
CA VAL A 231 17.58 -3.49 -7.08
C VAL A 231 16.30 -3.87 -7.80
N PHE A 232 15.60 -4.92 -7.33
CA PHE A 232 14.27 -5.23 -7.82
C PHE A 232 13.23 -4.70 -6.82
N PRO A 233 12.56 -3.56 -7.11
CA PRO A 233 11.65 -2.93 -6.18
C PRO A 233 10.49 -3.85 -5.78
N ALA A 234 10.06 -3.74 -4.53
CA ALA A 234 8.99 -4.57 -3.98
C ALA A 234 7.61 -4.33 -4.63
N ASP A 235 7.40 -3.11 -5.11
CA ASP A 235 6.18 -2.64 -5.78
C ASP A 235 6.16 -2.95 -7.28
N SER A 236 7.30 -3.31 -7.88
CA SER A 236 7.41 -3.52 -9.33
C SER A 236 7.06 -4.96 -9.72
N GLU A 237 6.40 -5.10 -10.88
CA GLU A 237 6.12 -6.41 -11.49
C GLU A 237 7.22 -6.88 -12.44
N LYS A 238 7.80 -5.94 -13.22
CA LYS A 238 8.65 -6.27 -14.37
C LYS A 238 9.91 -5.44 -14.48
N GLU A 239 9.99 -4.31 -13.78
CA GLU A 239 11.09 -3.37 -13.92
C GLU A 239 12.02 -3.43 -12.70
N ALA A 240 13.29 -3.68 -12.94
CA ALA A 240 14.35 -3.55 -11.95
C ALA A 240 15.13 -2.24 -12.16
N LEU A 241 15.75 -1.76 -11.11
CA LEU A 241 16.58 -0.56 -11.09
C LEU A 241 18.06 -0.94 -11.09
N ARG A 242 18.84 -0.33 -11.94
CA ARG A 242 20.30 -0.34 -11.92
C ARG A 242 20.82 1.00 -11.48
N ILE A 243 21.65 0.99 -10.45
CA ILE A 243 22.38 2.14 -9.91
C ILE A 243 23.84 1.94 -10.28
N GLU A 244 24.38 2.84 -11.10
CA GLU A 244 25.79 2.83 -11.49
C GLU A 244 26.51 3.93 -10.70
N LEU A 245 27.57 3.56 -9.98
CA LEU A 245 28.38 4.46 -9.20
C LEU A 245 29.72 4.74 -9.90
N PHE A 246 30.19 5.97 -9.82
CA PHE A 246 31.55 6.34 -10.14
C PHE A 246 32.20 6.90 -8.88
N GLY A 247 32.99 6.07 -8.18
CA GLY A 247 33.46 6.40 -6.83
C GLY A 247 32.26 6.45 -5.85
N ASN A 248 31.99 7.64 -5.32
CA ASN A 248 30.85 7.88 -4.42
C ASN A 248 29.70 8.66 -5.10
N GLU A 249 29.77 8.89 -6.39
CA GLU A 249 28.72 9.62 -7.13
C GLU A 249 27.81 8.65 -7.89
N ILE A 250 26.51 8.90 -7.88
CA ILE A 250 25.53 8.19 -8.72
C ILE A 250 25.66 8.71 -10.16
N GLU A 251 26.34 7.94 -11.02
CA GLU A 251 26.55 8.29 -12.41
C GLU A 251 25.29 8.13 -13.24
N ALA A 252 24.57 7.01 -13.03
CA ALA A 252 23.35 6.71 -13.77
C ALA A 252 22.34 5.89 -12.95
N LEU A 253 21.05 6.13 -13.24
CA LEU A 253 19.90 5.36 -12.75
C LEU A 253 19.14 4.83 -13.96
N LYS A 254 19.06 3.49 -14.12
CA LYS A 254 18.48 2.83 -15.30
C LYS A 254 17.40 1.84 -14.89
N LEU A 255 16.26 1.88 -15.57
CA LEU A 255 15.24 0.85 -15.45
C LEU A 255 15.48 -0.23 -16.52
N PHE A 256 15.46 -1.48 -16.11
CA PHE A 256 15.78 -2.61 -16.98
C PHE A 256 14.91 -3.84 -16.68
N ASP A 257 14.81 -4.75 -17.67
CA ASP A 257 14.18 -6.05 -17.50
C ASP A 257 15.11 -6.99 -16.71
N PRO A 258 14.73 -7.49 -15.54
CA PRO A 258 15.58 -8.36 -14.72
C PRO A 258 15.88 -9.72 -15.36
N LEU A 259 15.09 -10.18 -16.34
CA LEU A 259 15.28 -11.46 -17.05
C LEU A 259 16.23 -11.31 -18.23
N THR A 260 16.03 -10.29 -19.05
CA THR A 260 16.82 -10.08 -20.30
C THR A 260 18.01 -9.18 -20.09
N GLY A 261 17.96 -8.29 -19.08
CA GLY A 261 18.94 -7.23 -18.86
C GLY A 261 18.78 -6.01 -19.78
N GLU A 262 17.73 -5.98 -20.60
CA GLU A 262 17.42 -4.89 -21.52
C GLU A 262 17.08 -3.62 -20.74
N ILE A 263 17.73 -2.51 -21.08
CA ILE A 263 17.48 -1.20 -20.46
C ILE A 263 16.28 -0.55 -21.13
N PHE A 264 15.23 -0.27 -20.38
CA PHE A 264 14.05 0.43 -20.87
C PHE A 264 14.27 1.93 -20.98
N LYS A 265 14.85 2.54 -19.95
CA LYS A 265 15.12 3.97 -19.90
C LYS A 265 16.10 4.34 -18.79
N GLU A 266 16.76 5.48 -18.95
CA GLU A 266 17.49 6.17 -17.91
C GLU A 266 16.60 7.24 -17.26
N VAL A 267 16.68 7.37 -15.95
CA VAL A 267 15.85 8.31 -15.18
C VAL A 267 16.74 9.23 -14.34
N PRO A 268 16.38 10.51 -14.19
CA PRO A 268 17.17 11.47 -13.41
C PRO A 268 17.06 11.23 -11.90
N ARG A 269 15.95 10.63 -11.45
CA ARG A 269 15.69 10.30 -10.04
C ARG A 269 14.80 9.07 -9.91
N ILE A 270 14.90 8.41 -8.77
CA ILE A 270 14.03 7.30 -8.41
C ILE A 270 13.83 7.24 -6.91
N THR A 271 12.71 6.63 -6.52
CA THR A 271 12.37 6.38 -5.13
C THR A 271 12.21 4.88 -4.91
N ILE A 272 12.95 4.33 -3.94
CA ILE A 272 12.84 2.93 -3.53
C ILE A 272 12.02 2.89 -2.24
N TYR A 273 10.92 2.14 -2.28
CA TYR A 273 10.00 1.96 -1.17
C TYR A 273 10.36 0.72 -0.36
N PRO A 274 10.02 0.66 0.94
CA PRO A 274 10.25 -0.51 1.78
C PRO A 274 9.61 -1.78 1.22
N LYS A 275 10.19 -2.94 1.56
CA LYS A 275 9.67 -4.26 1.18
C LYS A 275 8.26 -4.52 1.73
N SER A 276 7.89 -3.93 2.86
CA SER A 276 6.58 -4.11 3.48
C SER A 276 6.09 -2.81 4.13
N HIS A 277 4.79 -2.75 4.46
CA HIS A 277 4.23 -1.63 5.23
C HIS A 277 4.66 -1.61 6.70
N TYR A 278 5.26 -2.72 7.19
CA TYR A 278 5.62 -2.93 8.58
C TYR A 278 7.10 -2.65 8.85
N VAL A 279 7.60 -1.53 8.33
CA VAL A 279 8.97 -1.08 8.63
C VAL A 279 8.97 -0.15 9.84
N THR A 280 9.95 -0.37 10.71
CA THR A 280 10.08 0.38 11.96
C THR A 280 11.55 0.69 12.20
N SER A 281 11.85 1.91 12.65
CA SER A 281 13.22 2.27 12.98
C SER A 281 13.75 1.47 14.18
N ARG A 282 15.07 1.27 14.22
CA ARG A 282 15.72 0.52 15.29
C ARG A 282 15.45 1.12 16.67
N GLU A 283 15.38 2.46 16.78
CA GLU A 283 15.10 3.15 18.03
C GLU A 283 13.69 2.79 18.55
N LYS A 284 12.69 2.76 17.66
CA LYS A 284 11.32 2.36 18.04
C LYS A 284 11.26 0.90 18.47
N ILE A 285 12.02 0.00 17.82
CA ILE A 285 12.10 -1.40 18.23
C ILE A 285 12.67 -1.53 19.63
N LEU A 286 13.77 -0.83 19.94
CA LEU A 286 14.37 -0.86 21.28
C LEU A 286 13.42 -0.31 22.36
N GLN A 287 12.71 0.78 22.07
CA GLN A 287 11.68 1.31 22.98
C GLN A 287 10.54 0.32 23.19
N ALA A 288 10.04 -0.32 22.11
CA ALA A 288 8.99 -1.32 22.19
C ALA A 288 9.40 -2.52 23.08
N ILE A 289 10.67 -2.96 22.99
CA ILE A 289 11.19 -4.04 23.84
C ILE A 289 11.09 -3.70 25.33
N GLU A 290 11.42 -2.46 25.71
CA GLU A 290 11.31 -2.05 27.12
C GLU A 290 9.85 -2.01 27.60
N PHE A 291 8.93 -1.47 26.78
CA PHE A 291 7.50 -1.50 27.10
C PHE A 291 6.94 -2.92 27.23
N ILE A 292 7.35 -3.83 26.31
CA ILE A 292 6.93 -5.23 26.37
C ILE A 292 7.41 -5.90 27.66
N LYS A 293 8.63 -5.61 28.11
CA LYS A 293 9.15 -6.15 29.39
C LYS A 293 8.35 -5.65 30.58
N GLU A 294 8.00 -4.36 30.62
CA GLU A 294 7.18 -3.78 31.69
C GLU A 294 5.78 -4.43 31.68
N GLU A 295 5.12 -4.52 30.55
CA GLU A 295 3.80 -5.16 30.41
C GLU A 295 3.84 -6.64 30.79
N LEU A 296 4.90 -7.36 30.44
CA LEU A 296 5.09 -8.76 30.81
C LEU A 296 5.10 -8.95 32.33
N VAL A 297 5.83 -8.12 33.07
CA VAL A 297 5.87 -8.18 34.53
C VAL A 297 4.48 -8.01 35.13
N GLU A 298 3.75 -6.99 34.69
CA GLU A 298 2.38 -6.75 35.18
C GLU A 298 1.43 -7.91 34.86
N ARG A 299 1.56 -8.48 33.64
CA ARG A 299 0.72 -9.59 33.19
C ARG A 299 1.03 -10.88 33.96
N LEU A 300 2.28 -11.18 34.22
CA LEU A 300 2.70 -12.33 35.02
C LEU A 300 2.19 -12.22 36.47
N ASP A 301 2.27 -11.05 37.06
CA ASP A 301 1.73 -10.80 38.41
C ASP A 301 0.21 -11.00 38.47
N TYR A 302 -0.50 -10.52 37.45
CA TYR A 302 -1.95 -10.74 37.34
C TYR A 302 -2.28 -12.24 37.25
N LEU A 303 -1.60 -13.00 36.35
CA LEU A 303 -1.86 -14.42 36.16
C LEU A 303 -1.56 -15.24 37.44
N ARG A 304 -0.48 -14.90 38.16
CA ARG A 304 -0.13 -15.55 39.43
C ARG A 304 -1.17 -15.26 40.52
N LYS A 305 -1.69 -14.04 40.60
CA LYS A 305 -2.77 -13.65 41.54
C LYS A 305 -4.08 -14.38 41.27
N GLU A 306 -4.39 -14.59 40.00
CA GLU A 306 -5.56 -15.35 39.54
C GLU A 306 -5.37 -16.89 39.61
N ASN A 307 -4.24 -17.35 40.20
CA ASN A 307 -3.86 -18.78 40.29
C ASN A 307 -3.78 -19.50 38.93
N LYS A 308 -3.47 -18.76 37.84
CA LYS A 308 -3.26 -19.26 36.48
C LYS A 308 -1.77 -19.58 36.28
N LEU A 309 -1.28 -20.58 37.00
CA LEU A 309 0.17 -20.82 37.10
C LEU A 309 0.76 -21.38 35.79
N VAL A 310 -0.01 -22.20 35.06
CA VAL A 310 0.45 -22.77 33.78
C VAL A 310 0.55 -21.67 32.72
N GLU A 311 -0.46 -20.81 32.65
CA GLU A 311 -0.44 -19.67 31.71
C GLU A 311 0.71 -18.70 32.03
N ALA A 312 0.97 -18.46 33.34
CA ALA A 312 2.07 -17.61 33.75
C ALA A 312 3.43 -18.18 33.33
N GLN A 313 3.64 -19.50 33.58
CA GLN A 313 4.88 -20.16 33.20
C GLN A 313 5.10 -20.12 31.68
N ARG A 314 4.07 -20.41 30.88
CA ARG A 314 4.15 -20.41 29.42
C ARG A 314 4.37 -19.02 28.82
N LEU A 315 3.88 -17.98 29.50
CA LEU A 315 4.11 -16.60 29.07
C LEU A 315 5.52 -16.11 29.42
N GLU A 316 6.12 -16.64 30.49
CA GLU A 316 7.45 -16.26 30.96
C GLU A 316 8.58 -16.95 30.16
N GLU A 317 8.35 -18.18 29.62
CA GLU A 317 9.25 -18.93 28.74
C GLU A 317 9.36 -18.31 27.34
#